data_5ee3c4fa9c986fd1a51156d7696b49c2
#
_entry.id   5ee3c4fa9c986fd1a51156d7696b49c2
#
_cell.length_a   1.000
_cell.length_b   1.000
_cell.length_c   1.000
_cell.angle_alpha   90.00
_cell.angle_beta   90.00
_cell.angle_gamma   90.00
#
_symmetry.space_group_name_H-M   'P 1'
#
loop_
_entity.id
_entity.type
_entity.pdbx_description
1 polymer ?
#
loop_
_entity_poly.entity_id
_entity_poly.type
_entity_poly.pdbx_seq_one_letter_code
_entity_poly.pdbx_strand_id
1 'polypeptide(L)'
;MKTTRLVLLILGLGISPLVSSADEKAKPAADEEGFVSMFDGKTLKGWEEMPATDKKAWSVKDGIIVGEGGEGRGYLVYEKRDIADFEMKFSYRFPKAPANSGVNIRASKDKTGKRKFQAYHVDIGHVGIGKKVLGAWDFHTPGRKEHSCFRGDRLVIDKDDKPTVTKIEGAITAEEINKGGWNEVHVIVKGNRFKFSINGKPASEFTEHLPESKRLDKGMIQLQLHDPGMIVEYKNLRIKIDRPVGAVPLNF
;
A
#
# COMPACT_ATOMS: atom_id res chain seq x y z
N MET A 1 -26.46 53.87 56.66
CA MET A 1 -25.64 52.64 56.74
C MET A 1 -26.00 51.79 55.51
N LYS A 2 -25.17 51.78 54.50
CA LYS A 2 -25.33 50.97 53.30
C LYS A 2 -24.23 49.89 53.27
N THR A 3 -24.60 48.65 53.48
CA THR A 3 -23.70 47.47 53.46
C THR A 3 -23.50 47.01 52.06
N THR A 4 -22.26 47.18 51.54
CA THR A 4 -21.82 46.70 50.22
C THR A 4 -21.37 45.24 50.37
N ARG A 5 -22.05 44.31 49.69
CA ARG A 5 -21.63 42.90 49.59
C ARG A 5 -20.60 42.76 48.47
N LEU A 6 -19.42 42.31 48.82
CA LEU A 6 -18.35 41.95 47.90
C LEU A 6 -18.63 40.52 47.35
N VAL A 7 -18.82 40.37 46.05
CA VAL A 7 -18.94 39.07 45.38
C VAL A 7 -17.57 38.68 44.88
N LEU A 8 -17.03 37.62 45.46
CA LEU A 8 -15.74 37.04 45.04
C LEU A 8 -15.98 36.08 43.86
N LEU A 9 -15.51 36.45 42.69
CA LEU A 9 -15.55 35.60 41.49
C LEU A 9 -14.31 34.68 41.51
N ILE A 10 -14.52 33.38 41.75
CA ILE A 10 -13.49 32.37 41.68
C ILE A 10 -13.38 31.92 40.19
N LEU A 11 -12.35 32.34 39.48
CA LEU A 11 -11.99 31.76 38.17
C LEU A 11 -11.37 30.38 38.41
N GLY A 12 -12.11 29.34 38.12
CA GLY A 12 -11.61 27.98 38.06
C GLY A 12 -10.80 27.80 36.76
N LEU A 13 -9.46 27.72 36.85
CA LEU A 13 -8.62 27.22 35.77
C LEU A 13 -8.88 25.72 35.59
N GLY A 14 -9.65 25.39 34.57
CA GLY A 14 -9.81 24.02 34.11
C GLY A 14 -8.52 23.54 33.44
N ILE A 15 -7.74 22.74 34.16
CA ILE A 15 -6.61 21.98 33.58
C ILE A 15 -7.24 20.82 32.84
N SER A 16 -7.33 20.94 31.47
CA SER A 16 -7.66 19.81 30.64
C SER A 16 -6.46 18.86 30.64
N PRO A 17 -6.64 17.57 30.93
CA PRO A 17 -5.54 16.62 30.81
C PRO A 17 -5.16 16.50 29.33
N LEU A 18 -3.89 16.74 29.02
CA LEU A 18 -3.27 16.31 27.77
C LEU A 18 -3.44 14.79 27.69
N VAL A 19 -4.35 14.34 26.83
CA VAL A 19 -4.43 12.94 26.46
C VAL A 19 -3.18 12.67 25.63
N SER A 20 -2.17 12.10 26.26
CA SER A 20 -1.04 11.47 25.60
C SER A 20 -1.61 10.40 24.68
N SER A 21 -1.38 10.54 23.38
CA SER A 21 -1.64 9.47 22.43
C SER A 21 -0.64 8.34 22.72
N ALA A 22 -0.99 7.48 23.68
CA ALA A 22 -0.30 6.23 23.90
C ALA A 22 -0.36 5.44 22.58
N ASP A 23 0.81 5.04 22.09
CA ASP A 23 0.96 4.13 20.94
C ASP A 23 0.05 2.91 21.15
N GLU A 24 -1.05 2.88 20.41
CA GLU A 24 -1.98 1.75 20.44
C GLU A 24 -1.23 0.56 19.83
N LYS A 25 -0.78 -0.38 20.66
CA LYS A 25 -0.19 -1.64 20.23
C LYS A 25 -1.09 -2.21 19.14
N ALA A 26 -0.53 -2.48 17.97
CA ALA A 26 -1.24 -3.00 16.83
C ALA A 26 -2.05 -4.24 17.24
N LYS A 27 -3.36 -4.04 17.46
CA LYS A 27 -4.29 -5.15 17.69
C LYS A 27 -4.36 -5.93 16.37
N PRO A 28 -4.25 -7.26 16.39
CA PRO A 28 -4.46 -8.06 15.18
C PRO A 28 -5.78 -7.62 14.55
N ALA A 29 -5.77 -7.32 13.25
CA ALA A 29 -7.01 -7.03 12.54
C ALA A 29 -7.96 -8.21 12.76
N ALA A 30 -9.19 -7.93 13.22
CA ALA A 30 -10.20 -8.96 13.41
C ALA A 30 -10.26 -9.84 12.15
N ASP A 31 -10.39 -11.16 12.35
CA ASP A 31 -10.45 -12.14 11.27
C ASP A 31 -11.57 -11.78 10.29
N GLU A 32 -11.20 -11.08 9.22
CA GLU A 32 -12.10 -10.78 8.12
C GLU A 32 -12.19 -12.03 7.25
N GLU A 33 -13.40 -12.48 6.95
CA GLU A 33 -13.67 -13.76 6.31
C GLU A 33 -12.83 -13.95 5.03
N GLY A 34 -12.05 -15.03 5.02
CA GLY A 34 -11.20 -15.43 3.91
C GLY A 34 -9.86 -14.70 3.81
N PHE A 35 -9.59 -13.71 4.66
CA PHE A 35 -8.26 -13.11 4.74
C PHE A 35 -7.34 -13.91 5.66
N VAL A 36 -6.09 -14.06 5.24
CA VAL A 36 -5.01 -14.62 6.05
C VAL A 36 -3.93 -13.57 6.27
N SER A 37 -3.34 -13.56 7.47
CA SER A 37 -2.24 -12.65 7.75
C SER A 37 -1.03 -13.00 6.89
N MET A 38 -0.38 -11.97 6.34
CA MET A 38 0.90 -12.07 5.64
C MET A 38 2.10 -11.83 6.58
N PHE A 39 1.84 -11.51 7.84
CA PHE A 39 2.84 -11.11 8.81
C PHE A 39 2.44 -11.61 10.21
N ASP A 40 3.36 -12.26 10.92
CA ASP A 40 3.12 -12.84 12.24
C ASP A 40 3.19 -11.82 13.39
N GLY A 41 3.49 -10.56 13.07
CA GLY A 41 3.66 -9.49 14.07
C GLY A 41 5.00 -9.55 14.83
N LYS A 42 5.90 -10.50 14.53
CA LYS A 42 7.13 -10.72 15.30
C LYS A 42 8.37 -10.87 14.45
N THR A 43 8.25 -11.51 13.28
CA THR A 43 9.40 -11.86 12.43
C THR A 43 9.10 -11.59 10.96
N LEU A 44 10.14 -11.55 10.13
CA LEU A 44 9.99 -11.50 8.66
C LEU A 44 9.84 -12.91 8.05
N LYS A 45 9.43 -13.91 8.83
CA LYS A 45 9.15 -15.25 8.31
C LYS A 45 8.10 -15.16 7.19
N GLY A 46 8.36 -15.82 6.07
CA GLY A 46 7.50 -15.73 4.89
C GLY A 46 7.82 -14.55 3.96
N TRP A 47 8.90 -13.80 4.27
CA TRP A 47 9.38 -12.68 3.46
C TRP A 47 10.88 -12.81 3.18
N GLU A 48 11.32 -12.32 2.02
CA GLU A 48 12.70 -12.35 1.55
C GLU A 48 13.14 -10.97 1.06
N GLU A 49 14.31 -10.49 1.51
CA GLU A 49 14.90 -9.25 1.00
C GLU A 49 15.55 -9.47 -0.37
N MET A 50 15.29 -8.56 -1.31
CA MET A 50 15.87 -8.58 -2.65
C MET A 50 16.36 -7.18 -3.08
N PRO A 51 17.64 -7.00 -3.42
CA PRO A 51 18.72 -7.98 -3.32
C PRO A 51 19.01 -8.36 -1.88
N ALA A 52 19.44 -9.58 -1.67
CA ALA A 52 20.05 -9.96 -0.41
C ALA A 52 21.35 -9.16 -0.23
N THR A 53 21.49 -8.50 0.92
CA THR A 53 22.68 -7.73 1.29
C THR A 53 23.05 -8.03 2.73
N ASP A 54 24.32 -7.82 3.11
CA ASP A 54 24.78 -8.02 4.48
C ASP A 54 24.13 -7.00 5.43
N LYS A 55 23.83 -5.80 4.93
CA LYS A 55 23.10 -4.78 5.66
C LYS A 55 21.62 -4.94 5.41
N LYS A 56 20.91 -5.41 6.42
CA LYS A 56 19.47 -5.59 6.36
C LYS A 56 18.75 -4.24 6.29
N ALA A 57 17.91 -4.09 5.27
CA ALA A 57 17.09 -2.91 5.05
C ALA A 57 15.69 -3.04 5.68
N TRP A 58 15.32 -4.24 6.13
CA TRP A 58 14.02 -4.53 6.72
C TRP A 58 14.16 -5.14 8.10
N SER A 59 13.31 -4.71 9.01
CA SER A 59 13.26 -5.17 10.39
C SER A 59 11.83 -5.24 10.91
N VAL A 60 11.66 -5.80 12.10
CA VAL A 60 10.38 -5.78 12.82
C VAL A 60 10.57 -5.08 14.15
N LYS A 61 9.71 -4.11 14.43
CA LYS A 61 9.69 -3.37 15.70
C LYS A 61 8.23 -3.20 16.16
N ASP A 62 7.91 -3.63 17.37
CA ASP A 62 6.59 -3.45 18.00
C ASP A 62 5.40 -3.90 17.14
N GLY A 63 5.53 -5.04 16.44
CA GLY A 63 4.48 -5.55 15.57
C GLY A 63 4.38 -4.85 14.20
N ILE A 64 5.39 -4.09 13.82
CA ILE A 64 5.45 -3.28 12.61
C ILE A 64 6.64 -3.74 11.76
N ILE A 65 6.45 -3.94 10.46
CA ILE A 65 7.54 -4.07 9.51
C ILE A 65 8.08 -2.68 9.20
N VAL A 66 9.37 -2.48 9.44
CA VAL A 66 10.07 -1.23 9.17
C VAL A 66 11.06 -1.44 8.03
N GLY A 67 10.94 -0.62 6.99
CA GLY A 67 11.87 -0.57 5.88
C GLY A 67 12.67 0.72 5.88
N GLU A 68 13.99 0.62 5.77
CA GLU A 68 14.93 1.75 5.70
C GLU A 68 15.66 1.75 4.36
N GLY A 69 15.45 2.79 3.55
CA GLY A 69 16.06 2.90 2.23
C GLY A 69 17.56 3.10 2.29
N GLY A 70 18.29 2.22 1.59
CA GLY A 70 19.73 2.33 1.35
C GLY A 70 20.03 2.83 -0.06
N GLU A 71 21.24 2.58 -0.54
CA GLU A 71 21.60 2.84 -1.93
C GLU A 71 20.88 1.87 -2.87
N GLY A 72 20.17 2.45 -3.85
CA GLY A 72 19.37 1.69 -4.82
C GLY A 72 18.03 1.19 -4.27
N ARG A 73 17.23 0.63 -5.16
CA ARG A 73 15.90 0.09 -4.82
C ARG A 73 16.01 -1.27 -4.16
N GLY A 74 15.36 -1.41 -3.00
CA GLY A 74 15.20 -2.66 -2.27
C GLY A 74 13.77 -3.14 -2.26
N TYR A 75 13.58 -4.44 -2.06
CA TYR A 75 12.26 -5.06 -1.99
C TYR A 75 12.20 -6.06 -0.85
N LEU A 76 11.07 -6.11 -0.15
CA LEU A 76 10.69 -7.22 0.72
C LEU A 76 9.63 -8.04 -0.02
N VAL A 77 9.96 -9.27 -0.36
CA VAL A 77 9.19 -10.11 -1.28
C VAL A 77 8.46 -11.19 -0.49
N TYR A 78 7.14 -11.28 -0.68
CA TYR A 78 6.33 -12.30 -0.04
C TYR A 78 6.66 -13.69 -0.59
N GLU A 79 6.64 -14.72 0.27
CA GLU A 79 7.07 -16.09 -0.08
C GLU A 79 6.25 -16.73 -1.21
N LYS A 80 4.93 -16.45 -1.28
CA LYS A 80 4.08 -16.96 -2.36
C LYS A 80 4.38 -16.23 -3.65
N ARG A 81 4.67 -16.99 -4.72
CA ARG A 81 5.22 -16.44 -5.97
C ARG A 81 4.23 -16.38 -7.13
N ASP A 82 3.19 -17.20 -7.13
CA ASP A 82 2.24 -17.34 -8.24
C ASP A 82 0.86 -16.79 -7.88
N ILE A 83 0.82 -15.55 -7.36
CA ILE A 83 -0.42 -14.90 -6.96
C ILE A 83 -1.04 -14.23 -8.18
N ALA A 84 -2.26 -14.66 -8.56
CA ALA A 84 -3.02 -14.14 -9.68
C ALA A 84 -4.14 -13.20 -9.21
N ASP A 85 -5.23 -13.74 -8.71
CA ASP A 85 -6.40 -13.02 -8.24
C ASP A 85 -6.42 -12.99 -6.72
N PHE A 86 -6.59 -11.80 -6.16
CA PHE A 86 -6.52 -11.61 -4.71
C PHE A 86 -7.18 -10.30 -4.27
N GLU A 87 -7.45 -10.21 -2.98
CA GLU A 87 -7.66 -8.96 -2.25
C GLU A 87 -6.55 -8.83 -1.22
N MET A 88 -5.92 -7.67 -1.12
CA MET A 88 -4.87 -7.38 -0.13
C MET A 88 -5.19 -6.09 0.60
N LYS A 89 -5.05 -6.13 1.93
CA LYS A 89 -5.18 -4.96 2.79
C LYS A 89 -3.94 -4.79 3.64
N PHE A 90 -3.52 -3.55 3.84
CA PHE A 90 -2.43 -3.21 4.75
C PHE A 90 -2.52 -1.76 5.19
N SER A 91 -1.89 -1.44 6.31
CA SER A 91 -1.69 -0.05 6.72
C SER A 91 -0.22 0.32 6.51
N TYR A 92 0.02 1.56 6.06
CA TYR A 92 1.36 2.11 5.90
C TYR A 92 1.45 3.52 6.47
N ARG A 93 2.65 3.94 6.84
CA ARG A 93 2.99 5.34 7.11
C ARG A 93 4.45 5.65 6.78
N PHE A 94 4.74 6.92 6.60
CA PHE A 94 6.09 7.46 6.51
C PHE A 94 6.35 8.33 7.74
N PRO A 95 7.06 7.85 8.76
CA PRO A 95 7.31 8.62 9.99
C PRO A 95 8.21 9.84 9.73
N LYS A 96 9.02 9.78 8.66
CA LYS A 96 9.80 10.91 8.13
C LYS A 96 9.27 11.20 6.72
N ALA A 97 8.45 12.24 6.58
CA ALA A 97 7.89 12.63 5.29
C ALA A 97 8.78 13.67 4.58
N PRO A 98 8.64 13.83 3.26
CA PRO A 98 7.96 12.94 2.31
C PRO A 98 8.89 11.79 1.87
N ALA A 99 8.33 10.63 1.57
CA ALA A 99 9.08 9.47 1.09
C ALA A 99 8.37 8.82 -0.10
N ASN A 100 9.10 8.06 -0.90
CA ASN A 100 8.59 7.33 -2.05
C ASN A 100 8.64 5.82 -1.81
N SER A 101 7.53 5.16 -2.03
CA SER A 101 7.40 3.70 -1.90
C SER A 101 6.15 3.22 -2.63
N GLY A 102 6.04 1.91 -2.77
CA GLY A 102 4.85 1.27 -3.31
C GLY A 102 4.89 -0.23 -3.14
N VAL A 103 3.88 -0.88 -3.68
CA VAL A 103 3.76 -2.34 -3.66
C VAL A 103 3.67 -2.84 -5.09
N ASN A 104 4.64 -3.64 -5.50
CA ASN A 104 4.57 -4.37 -6.75
C ASN A 104 3.67 -5.58 -6.59
N ILE A 105 2.76 -5.77 -7.55
CA ILE A 105 1.91 -6.95 -7.66
C ILE A 105 2.11 -7.63 -9.00
N ARG A 106 1.82 -8.93 -9.05
CA ARG A 106 2.12 -9.78 -10.21
C ARG A 106 3.54 -9.59 -10.73
N ALA A 107 4.47 -9.31 -9.80
CA ALA A 107 5.85 -9.02 -10.16
C ALA A 107 6.58 -10.26 -10.65
N SER A 108 7.42 -10.08 -11.66
CA SER A 108 8.31 -11.10 -12.18
C SER A 108 9.62 -10.49 -12.67
N LYS A 109 10.63 -11.31 -12.92
CA LYS A 109 11.91 -10.82 -13.47
C LYS A 109 11.66 -10.18 -14.84
N ASP A 110 12.16 -8.97 -15.03
CA ASP A 110 12.12 -8.32 -16.34
C ASP A 110 13.07 -9.02 -17.33
N LYS A 111 12.51 -9.54 -18.41
CA LYS A 111 13.26 -10.22 -19.46
C LYS A 111 13.95 -9.27 -20.45
N THR A 112 13.55 -7.99 -20.45
CA THR A 112 14.14 -6.96 -21.33
C THR A 112 15.47 -6.41 -20.80
N GLY A 113 15.75 -6.62 -19.50
CA GLY A 113 16.94 -6.09 -18.83
C GLY A 113 16.87 -4.59 -18.49
N LYS A 114 15.78 -3.90 -18.82
CA LYS A 114 15.62 -2.46 -18.53
C LYS A 114 15.35 -2.18 -17.07
N ARG A 115 14.70 -3.12 -16.38
CA ARG A 115 14.37 -3.07 -14.94
C ARG A 115 14.79 -4.38 -14.26
N LYS A 116 14.86 -4.43 -12.97
CA LYS A 116 15.06 -5.67 -12.22
C LYS A 116 13.81 -6.56 -12.27
N PHE A 117 12.64 -5.93 -12.10
CA PHE A 117 11.35 -6.57 -12.14
C PHE A 117 10.39 -5.80 -13.05
N GLN A 118 9.49 -6.52 -13.68
CA GLN A 118 8.25 -5.98 -14.23
C GLN A 118 7.12 -6.22 -13.26
N ALA A 119 6.16 -5.30 -13.16
CA ALA A 119 5.05 -5.36 -12.20
C ALA A 119 3.96 -4.35 -12.56
N TYR A 120 2.76 -4.52 -12.00
CA TYR A 120 1.87 -3.39 -11.73
C TYR A 120 2.20 -2.85 -10.35
N HIS A 121 2.33 -1.54 -10.23
CA HIS A 121 2.80 -0.90 -9.01
C HIS A 121 1.69 -0.05 -8.38
N VAL A 122 1.37 -0.36 -7.13
CA VAL A 122 0.48 0.42 -6.27
C VAL A 122 1.31 1.53 -5.64
N ASP A 123 1.19 2.75 -6.11
CA ASP A 123 1.99 3.87 -5.62
C ASP A 123 1.42 4.45 -4.33
N ILE A 124 2.21 4.41 -3.27
CA ILE A 124 1.90 5.01 -1.97
C ILE A 124 2.85 6.15 -1.60
N GLY A 125 3.70 6.58 -2.53
CA GLY A 125 4.75 7.55 -2.29
C GLY A 125 4.23 8.97 -2.07
N HIS A 126 4.44 9.53 -0.87
CA HIS A 126 3.94 10.86 -0.51
C HIS A 126 4.63 12.01 -1.26
N VAL A 127 5.80 11.79 -1.86
CA VAL A 127 6.45 12.76 -2.77
C VAL A 127 5.59 13.04 -4.01
N GLY A 128 4.76 12.10 -4.41
CA GLY A 128 3.87 12.19 -5.56
C GLY A 128 2.46 12.71 -5.26
N ILE A 129 2.15 13.05 -4.00
CA ILE A 129 0.77 13.38 -3.58
C ILE A 129 0.17 14.55 -4.37
N GLY A 130 0.90 15.63 -4.57
CA GLY A 130 0.44 16.80 -5.31
C GLY A 130 0.33 16.58 -6.82
N LYS A 131 1.10 15.64 -7.36
CA LYS A 131 1.09 15.24 -8.77
C LYS A 131 0.10 14.10 -9.05
N LYS A 132 -0.70 13.69 -8.05
CA LYS A 132 -1.64 12.55 -8.12
C LYS A 132 -0.98 11.18 -8.37
N VAL A 133 0.33 11.06 -8.20
CA VAL A 133 1.04 9.79 -8.33
C VAL A 133 0.75 8.92 -7.11
N LEU A 134 0.76 9.48 -5.90
CA LEU A 134 0.25 8.76 -4.73
C LEU A 134 -1.21 8.38 -4.98
N GLY A 135 -1.53 7.11 -4.90
CA GLY A 135 -2.84 6.56 -5.23
C GLY A 135 -2.99 6.16 -6.69
N ALA A 136 -1.92 6.22 -7.49
CA ALA A 136 -1.89 5.79 -8.89
C ALA A 136 -1.55 4.30 -9.05
N TRP A 137 -1.90 3.76 -10.20
CA TRP A 137 -1.27 2.58 -10.76
C TRP A 137 -0.11 3.02 -11.66
N ASP A 138 1.09 2.56 -11.35
CA ASP A 138 2.26 2.76 -12.19
C ASP A 138 2.61 1.44 -12.88
N PHE A 139 2.86 1.52 -14.19
CA PHE A 139 3.09 0.35 -15.03
C PHE A 139 4.59 0.11 -15.18
N HIS A 140 5.16 -0.79 -14.41
CA HIS A 140 6.53 -1.24 -14.60
C HIS A 140 6.57 -2.39 -15.63
N THR A 141 6.20 -2.08 -16.86
CA THR A 141 6.04 -3.07 -17.94
C THR A 141 6.95 -2.76 -19.14
N PRO A 142 8.29 -2.87 -18.99
CA PRO A 142 9.28 -2.37 -19.97
C PRO A 142 9.22 -3.06 -21.34
N GLY A 143 8.48 -4.16 -21.46
CA GLY A 143 8.25 -4.88 -22.73
C GLY A 143 7.11 -4.33 -23.58
N ARG A 144 6.35 -3.35 -23.07
CA ARG A 144 5.21 -2.74 -23.76
C ARG A 144 5.05 -1.27 -23.41
N LYS A 145 4.08 -0.60 -24.03
CA LYS A 145 3.74 0.78 -23.68
C LYS A 145 3.20 0.85 -22.27
N GLU A 146 3.70 1.79 -21.49
CA GLU A 146 3.21 2.13 -20.17
C GLU A 146 2.16 3.24 -20.27
N HIS A 147 1.02 3.06 -19.59
CA HIS A 147 -0.06 4.04 -19.57
C HIS A 147 -0.13 4.69 -18.20
N SER A 148 -0.59 5.94 -18.14
CA SER A 148 -0.77 6.66 -16.88
C SER A 148 -2.16 6.39 -16.31
N CYS A 149 -2.23 6.01 -15.02
CA CYS A 149 -3.47 5.86 -14.28
C CYS A 149 -3.31 6.57 -12.93
N PHE A 150 -3.55 7.88 -12.90
CA PHE A 150 -3.33 8.71 -11.72
C PHE A 150 -4.44 8.56 -10.68
N ARG A 151 -4.21 9.06 -9.47
CA ARG A 151 -5.27 9.14 -8.44
C ARG A 151 -6.48 9.89 -8.99
N GLY A 152 -7.65 9.28 -8.84
CA GLY A 152 -8.93 9.74 -9.37
C GLY A 152 -9.26 9.22 -10.77
N ASP A 153 -8.38 8.42 -11.38
CA ASP A 153 -8.60 7.90 -12.73
C ASP A 153 -9.15 6.47 -12.73
N ARG A 154 -10.07 6.25 -13.68
CA ARG A 154 -10.43 4.92 -14.18
C ARG A 154 -9.87 4.80 -15.59
N LEU A 155 -8.89 3.93 -15.77
CA LEU A 155 -8.24 3.65 -17.04
C LEU A 155 -8.78 2.35 -17.65
N VAL A 156 -9.14 2.39 -18.91
CA VAL A 156 -9.43 1.18 -19.71
C VAL A 156 -8.44 1.15 -20.86
N ILE A 157 -7.69 0.05 -20.98
CA ILE A 157 -6.79 -0.23 -22.11
C ILE A 157 -7.49 -1.26 -22.98
N ASP A 158 -7.80 -0.92 -24.23
CA ASP A 158 -8.48 -1.82 -25.14
C ASP A 158 -7.51 -2.90 -25.72
N LYS A 159 -8.04 -3.79 -26.57
CA LYS A 159 -7.27 -4.86 -27.22
C LYS A 159 -6.18 -4.32 -28.18
N ASP A 160 -6.34 -3.09 -28.67
CA ASP A 160 -5.42 -2.42 -29.60
C ASP A 160 -4.45 -1.48 -28.88
N ASP A 161 -4.33 -1.60 -27.55
CA ASP A 161 -3.44 -0.81 -26.68
C ASP A 161 -3.79 0.69 -26.63
N LYS A 162 -5.07 1.03 -26.84
CA LYS A 162 -5.56 2.40 -26.75
C LYS A 162 -6.15 2.67 -25.37
N PRO A 163 -5.67 3.69 -24.65
CA PRO A 163 -6.19 4.05 -23.34
C PRO A 163 -7.42 4.95 -23.43
N THR A 164 -8.39 4.70 -22.58
CA THR A 164 -9.51 5.61 -22.28
C THR A 164 -9.49 5.90 -20.79
N VAL A 165 -9.47 7.18 -20.41
CA VAL A 165 -9.46 7.62 -19.00
C VAL A 165 -10.74 8.36 -18.68
N THR A 166 -11.41 7.93 -17.62
CA THR A 166 -12.55 8.64 -17.02
C THR A 166 -12.22 8.95 -15.56
N LYS A 167 -13.02 9.80 -14.90
CA LYS A 167 -12.81 10.12 -13.49
C LYS A 167 -13.70 9.25 -12.61
N ILE A 168 -13.17 8.90 -11.43
CA ILE A 168 -13.91 8.20 -10.39
C ILE A 168 -14.58 9.25 -9.51
N GLU A 169 -15.90 9.19 -9.41
CA GLU A 169 -16.66 10.04 -8.50
C GLU A 169 -16.34 9.64 -7.04
N GLY A 170 -16.14 10.63 -6.17
CA GLY A 170 -15.79 10.41 -4.76
C GLY A 170 -14.40 9.82 -4.54
N ALA A 171 -13.50 9.89 -5.54
CA ALA A 171 -12.12 9.48 -5.36
C ALA A 171 -11.42 10.26 -4.24
N ILE A 172 -10.49 9.59 -3.53
CA ILE A 172 -9.74 10.22 -2.43
C ILE A 172 -8.93 11.42 -2.92
N THR A 173 -8.95 12.49 -2.12
CA THR A 173 -8.16 13.70 -2.38
C THR A 173 -6.82 13.67 -1.63
N ALA A 174 -5.94 14.61 -1.91
CA ALA A 174 -4.63 14.71 -1.24
C ALA A 174 -4.78 15.09 0.25
N GLU A 175 -5.83 15.83 0.58
CA GLU A 175 -6.14 16.32 1.93
C GLU A 175 -6.64 15.21 2.85
N GLU A 176 -7.23 14.16 2.26
CA GLU A 176 -7.79 13.01 2.98
C GLU A 176 -6.75 11.91 3.23
N ILE A 177 -5.53 12.09 2.74
CA ILE A 177 -4.41 11.17 2.98
C ILE A 177 -3.61 11.67 4.19
N ASN A 178 -3.43 10.81 5.19
CA ASN A 178 -2.74 11.15 6.44
C ASN A 178 -1.23 11.27 6.22
N LYS A 179 -0.71 12.51 6.21
CA LYS A 179 0.73 12.77 6.10
C LYS A 179 1.41 12.45 7.43
N GLY A 180 2.36 11.50 7.43
CA GLY A 180 3.04 11.02 8.64
C GLY A 180 2.21 10.09 9.52
N GLY A 181 0.90 10.00 9.31
CA GLY A 181 -0.02 9.10 10.00
C GLY A 181 -0.28 7.82 9.21
N TRP A 182 -0.98 6.88 9.84
CA TRP A 182 -1.38 5.63 9.20
C TRP A 182 -2.45 5.85 8.14
N ASN A 183 -2.25 5.20 6.99
CA ASN A 183 -3.23 5.08 5.92
C ASN A 183 -3.52 3.61 5.68
N GLU A 184 -4.78 3.25 5.48
CA GLU A 184 -5.18 1.91 5.09
C GLU A 184 -5.28 1.82 3.57
N VAL A 185 -4.71 0.77 3.01
CA VAL A 185 -4.76 0.43 1.58
C VAL A 185 -5.58 -0.83 1.39
N HIS A 186 -6.43 -0.83 0.36
CA HIS A 186 -7.13 -2.00 -0.13
C HIS A 186 -6.91 -2.13 -1.63
N VAL A 187 -6.34 -3.26 -2.04
CA VAL A 187 -6.07 -3.62 -3.44
C VAL A 187 -6.93 -4.84 -3.80
N ILE A 188 -7.65 -4.76 -4.90
CA ILE A 188 -8.46 -5.86 -5.45
C ILE A 188 -8.00 -6.14 -6.87
N VAL A 189 -7.64 -7.40 -7.13
CA VAL A 189 -7.17 -7.88 -8.43
C VAL A 189 -8.01 -9.08 -8.83
N LYS A 190 -8.76 -8.96 -9.94
CA LYS A 190 -9.60 -10.05 -10.47
C LYS A 190 -9.48 -10.09 -12.00
N GLY A 191 -8.83 -11.13 -12.51
CA GLY A 191 -8.52 -11.26 -13.92
C GLY A 191 -7.75 -10.06 -14.45
N ASN A 192 -8.38 -9.29 -15.31
CA ASN A 192 -7.81 -8.08 -15.93
C ASN A 192 -8.27 -6.76 -15.28
N ARG A 193 -8.90 -6.81 -14.10
CA ARG A 193 -9.45 -5.66 -13.38
C ARG A 193 -8.69 -5.42 -12.08
N PHE A 194 -8.30 -4.18 -11.86
CA PHE A 194 -7.47 -3.75 -10.75
C PHE A 194 -8.09 -2.52 -10.07
N LYS A 195 -8.27 -2.59 -8.75
CA LYS A 195 -8.81 -1.48 -7.95
C LYS A 195 -7.87 -1.19 -6.80
N PHE A 196 -7.68 0.09 -6.54
CA PHE A 196 -6.87 0.60 -5.45
C PHE A 196 -7.68 1.63 -4.66
N SER A 197 -7.77 1.44 -3.35
CA SER A 197 -8.44 2.35 -2.42
C SER A 197 -7.50 2.72 -1.28
N ILE A 198 -7.65 3.94 -0.76
CA ILE A 198 -6.93 4.45 0.42
C ILE A 198 -7.97 5.00 1.39
N ASN A 199 -7.87 4.66 2.67
CA ASN A 199 -8.76 5.10 3.74
C ASN A 199 -10.25 4.90 3.40
N GLY A 200 -10.58 3.76 2.78
CA GLY A 200 -11.94 3.41 2.38
C GLY A 200 -12.48 4.11 1.13
N LYS A 201 -11.71 5.04 0.53
CA LYS A 201 -12.11 5.75 -0.70
C LYS A 201 -11.37 5.23 -1.93
N PRO A 202 -12.01 5.17 -3.11
CA PRO A 202 -11.32 4.81 -4.35
C PRO A 202 -10.15 5.76 -4.62
N ALA A 203 -8.99 5.21 -4.93
CA ALA A 203 -7.83 5.99 -5.37
C ALA A 203 -7.70 5.95 -6.89
N SER A 204 -7.60 4.77 -7.47
CA SER A 204 -7.54 4.57 -8.93
C SER A 204 -7.93 3.15 -9.30
N GLU A 205 -8.33 2.94 -10.53
CA GLU A 205 -8.63 1.61 -11.04
C GLU A 205 -8.27 1.50 -12.52
N PHE A 206 -7.87 0.30 -12.94
CA PHE A 206 -7.68 0.05 -14.37
C PHE A 206 -8.24 -1.32 -14.78
N THR A 207 -8.58 -1.41 -16.06
CA THR A 207 -8.93 -2.65 -16.74
C THR A 207 -8.13 -2.72 -18.03
N GLU A 208 -7.48 -3.85 -18.30
CA GLU A 208 -6.76 -4.00 -19.56
C GLU A 208 -7.26 -5.21 -20.35
N HIS A 209 -7.54 -4.97 -21.62
CA HIS A 209 -8.03 -5.98 -22.58
C HIS A 209 -6.94 -6.45 -23.55
N LEU A 210 -5.68 -6.18 -23.23
CA LEU A 210 -4.56 -6.66 -24.02
C LEU A 210 -4.53 -8.20 -24.08
N PRO A 211 -3.92 -8.78 -25.13
CA PRO A 211 -3.65 -10.22 -25.17
C PRO A 211 -2.85 -10.70 -23.96
N GLU A 212 -3.06 -11.94 -23.53
CA GLU A 212 -2.38 -12.51 -22.35
C GLU A 212 -0.85 -12.40 -22.44
N SER A 213 -0.28 -12.55 -23.62
CA SER A 213 1.17 -12.40 -23.84
C SER A 213 1.73 -11.01 -23.51
N LYS A 214 0.87 -10.00 -23.35
CA LYS A 214 1.24 -8.62 -23.01
C LYS A 214 0.82 -8.22 -21.60
N ARG A 215 0.07 -9.06 -20.89
CA ARG A 215 -0.37 -8.81 -19.51
C ARG A 215 0.53 -9.51 -18.51
N LEU A 216 0.49 -9.05 -17.27
CA LEU A 216 1.04 -9.75 -16.12
C LEU A 216 -0.11 -10.47 -15.42
N ASP A 217 -0.21 -11.80 -15.57
CA ASP A 217 -1.35 -12.57 -15.07
C ASP A 217 -1.16 -13.03 -13.63
N LYS A 218 0.07 -13.33 -13.22
CA LYS A 218 0.43 -13.77 -11.87
C LYS A 218 1.87 -13.44 -11.53
N GLY A 219 2.21 -13.48 -10.25
CA GLY A 219 3.58 -13.24 -9.82
C GLY A 219 3.73 -12.97 -8.33
N MET A 220 4.80 -12.28 -7.98
CA MET A 220 5.15 -11.92 -6.61
C MET A 220 4.41 -10.68 -6.13
N ILE A 221 4.32 -10.54 -4.81
CA ILE A 221 4.01 -9.28 -4.12
C ILE A 221 5.31 -8.80 -3.47
N GLN A 222 5.64 -7.51 -3.66
CA GLN A 222 6.89 -6.93 -3.20
C GLN A 222 6.62 -5.55 -2.59
N LEU A 223 7.00 -5.33 -1.33
CA LEU A 223 7.08 -3.99 -0.73
C LEU A 223 8.37 -3.33 -1.20
N GLN A 224 8.32 -2.05 -1.59
CA GLN A 224 9.47 -1.36 -2.19
C GLN A 224 10.12 -0.37 -1.23
N LEU A 225 11.45 -0.28 -1.28
CA LEU A 225 12.23 0.87 -0.82
C LEU A 225 12.77 1.59 -2.06
N HIS A 226 12.45 2.88 -2.19
CA HIS A 226 12.78 3.64 -3.40
C HIS A 226 14.01 4.54 -3.22
N ASP A 227 14.05 5.36 -2.16
CA ASP A 227 15.04 6.41 -1.97
C ASP A 227 15.97 6.15 -0.77
N PRO A 228 17.25 6.56 -0.84
CA PRO A 228 18.13 6.53 0.31
C PRO A 228 17.58 7.35 1.49
N GLY A 229 17.70 6.79 2.70
CA GLY A 229 17.29 7.46 3.94
C GLY A 229 15.78 7.53 4.18
N MET A 230 14.95 6.99 3.28
CA MET A 230 13.52 6.87 3.53
C MET A 230 13.24 5.86 4.64
N ILE A 231 12.14 6.07 5.36
CA ILE A 231 11.60 5.09 6.30
C ILE A 231 10.13 4.89 5.94
N VAL A 232 9.76 3.63 5.75
CA VAL A 232 8.36 3.22 5.57
C VAL A 232 8.02 2.14 6.58
N GLU A 233 6.82 2.23 7.14
CA GLU A 233 6.30 1.28 8.10
C GLU A 233 5.02 0.63 7.58
N TYR A 234 4.89 -0.69 7.83
CA TYR A 234 3.73 -1.46 7.44
C TYR A 234 3.19 -2.27 8.62
N LYS A 235 1.87 -2.35 8.75
CA LYS A 235 1.15 -3.24 9.68
C LYS A 235 -0.13 -3.77 9.07
N ASN A 236 -0.76 -4.74 9.74
CA ASN A 236 -2.05 -5.31 9.32
C ASN A 236 -2.07 -5.86 7.89
N LEU A 237 -0.92 -6.39 7.43
CA LEU A 237 -0.83 -6.99 6.10
C LEU A 237 -1.62 -8.29 6.08
N ARG A 238 -2.64 -8.35 5.24
CA ARG A 238 -3.50 -9.52 5.07
C ARG A 238 -3.91 -9.68 3.62
N ILE A 239 -4.10 -10.92 3.19
CA ILE A 239 -4.42 -11.26 1.82
C ILE A 239 -5.52 -12.33 1.78
N LYS A 240 -6.42 -12.19 0.83
CA LYS A 240 -7.39 -13.21 0.42
C LYS A 240 -7.08 -13.59 -1.01
N ILE A 241 -6.58 -14.81 -1.22
CA ILE A 241 -6.25 -15.31 -2.55
C ILE A 241 -7.44 -16.09 -3.05
N ASP A 242 -7.99 -15.66 -4.20
CA ASP A 242 -9.05 -16.40 -4.86
C ASP A 242 -8.47 -17.73 -5.37
N ARG A 243 -9.05 -18.84 -4.97
CA ARG A 243 -8.67 -20.14 -5.52
C ARG A 243 -9.12 -20.20 -6.98
N PRO A 244 -8.31 -20.77 -7.89
CA PRO A 244 -8.81 -21.06 -9.22
C PRO A 244 -10.08 -21.90 -9.12
N VAL A 245 -11.11 -21.53 -9.90
CA VAL A 245 -12.34 -22.32 -9.99
C VAL A 245 -11.96 -23.73 -10.45
N GLY A 246 -12.20 -24.73 -9.57
CA GLY A 246 -11.85 -26.14 -9.84
C GLY A 246 -10.63 -26.68 -9.08
N ALA A 247 -9.95 -25.92 -8.23
CA ALA A 247 -8.93 -26.46 -7.35
C ALA A 247 -9.58 -27.32 -6.23
N VAL A 248 -9.32 -28.61 -6.26
CA VAL A 248 -9.71 -29.56 -5.20
C VAL A 248 -9.03 -29.15 -3.89
N PRO A 249 -9.73 -29.13 -2.73
CA PRO A 249 -9.10 -28.90 -1.45
C PRO A 249 -8.04 -29.96 -1.20
N LEU A 250 -6.79 -29.54 -0.96
CA LEU A 250 -5.80 -30.46 -0.40
C LEU A 250 -6.19 -30.64 1.07
N ASN A 251 -6.84 -31.78 1.37
CA ASN A 251 -7.01 -32.25 2.74
C ASN A 251 -5.64 -32.68 3.25
N PHE A 252 -5.07 -31.92 4.19
CA PHE A 252 -3.94 -32.32 5.03
C PHE A 252 -4.45 -32.91 6.33
#